data_26622deccad441d022e6d213e980dd63
#
_entry.id   26622deccad441d022e6d213e980dd63
#
_cell.length_a   1.000
_cell.length_b   1.000
_cell.length_c   1.000
_cell.angle_alpha   90.00
_cell.angle_beta   90.00
_cell.angle_gamma   90.00
#
_symmetry.space_group_name_H-M   'P 1'
#
loop_
_entity.id
_entity.type
_entity.pdbx_description
1 polymer ?
#
loop_
_entity_poly.entity_id
_entity_poly.type
_entity_poly.pdbx_seq_one_letter_code
_entity_poly.pdbx_strand_id
1 'polypeptide(L)'
;NSTSKNDNLFVTVDTESFPYMVEQFADLKILRYQLPGWENLTLKEQKLVYYLTQAGLSGRDIMWDQNYRHNLTIREALETIYTTFNGDKSTEDWIAFETYLKRVWFSNGIHHHYRNAKLKPDFSAEYLKSLIDATTATLEGEAFEVLFNDKDSKKVNQAKNADNVLESAVNFYG
;
A
#
# COMPACT_ATOMS: atom_id res chain seq x y z
N ASN A 1 -2.08 -56.80 18.18
CA ASN A 1 -2.36 -55.51 18.83
C ASN A 1 -1.24 -54.53 18.52
N SER A 2 -1.40 -53.80 17.47
CA SER A 2 -0.50 -52.71 17.06
C SER A 2 -1.22 -51.40 17.32
N THR A 3 -0.84 -50.70 18.37
CA THR A 3 -1.30 -49.35 18.68
C THR A 3 -0.45 -48.38 17.87
N SER A 4 -1.04 -47.81 16.81
CA SER A 4 -0.52 -46.68 16.09
C SER A 4 -0.54 -45.45 17.02
N LYS A 5 0.63 -44.97 17.42
CA LYS A 5 0.79 -43.65 18.04
C LYS A 5 0.74 -42.61 16.91
N ASN A 6 -0.36 -41.87 16.83
CA ASN A 6 -0.39 -40.61 16.13
C ASN A 6 0.40 -39.60 16.96
N ASP A 7 1.65 -39.40 16.64
CA ASP A 7 2.43 -38.25 17.11
C ASP A 7 1.94 -37.02 16.36
N ASN A 8 0.94 -36.33 16.91
CA ASN A 8 0.60 -34.99 16.54
C ASN A 8 1.79 -34.08 16.91
N LEU A 9 2.65 -33.84 15.94
CA LEU A 9 3.73 -32.86 16.04
C LEU A 9 3.11 -31.45 15.96
N PHE A 10 2.46 -31.01 17.04
CA PHE A 10 2.19 -29.60 17.23
C PHE A 10 3.54 -28.94 17.57
N VAL A 11 4.16 -28.34 16.58
CA VAL A 11 5.23 -27.40 16.82
C VAL A 11 4.58 -26.23 17.57
N THR A 12 4.76 -26.19 18.86
CA THR A 12 4.44 -25.01 19.67
C THR A 12 5.41 -23.92 19.24
N VAL A 13 4.98 -23.11 18.30
CA VAL A 13 5.69 -21.88 17.96
C VAL A 13 5.61 -20.99 19.21
N ASP A 14 6.75 -20.67 19.78
CA ASP A 14 6.85 -19.69 20.87
C ASP A 14 6.33 -18.35 20.37
N THR A 15 5.06 -18.09 20.61
CA THR A 15 4.36 -16.89 20.13
C THR A 15 4.71 -15.65 20.97
N GLU A 16 5.38 -15.81 22.11
CA GLU A 16 5.71 -14.69 23.01
C GLU A 16 6.93 -13.90 22.52
N SER A 17 7.81 -14.47 21.70
CA SER A 17 9.05 -13.82 21.25
C SER A 17 8.96 -13.15 19.88
N PHE A 18 7.93 -13.45 19.04
CA PHE A 18 7.82 -12.91 17.70
C PHE A 18 6.74 -11.82 17.62
N PRO A 19 7.09 -10.57 17.30
CA PRO A 19 6.13 -9.47 17.21
C PRO A 19 5.33 -9.58 15.91
N TYR A 20 4.18 -10.25 15.94
CA TYR A 20 3.28 -10.37 14.80
C TYR A 20 2.68 -9.04 14.37
N MET A 21 2.30 -8.17 15.31
CA MET A 21 1.76 -6.86 15.00
C MET A 21 2.90 -5.85 14.82
N VAL A 22 3.00 -5.26 13.64
CA VAL A 22 4.01 -4.26 13.31
C VAL A 22 3.50 -2.86 13.62
N GLU A 23 2.27 -2.56 13.19
CA GLU A 23 1.66 -1.24 13.34
C GLU A 23 0.13 -1.37 13.30
N GLN A 24 -0.54 -0.42 13.96
CA GLN A 24 -1.98 -0.22 13.83
C GLN A 24 -2.26 1.26 13.57
N PHE A 25 -3.08 1.55 12.57
CA PHE A 25 -3.55 2.89 12.24
C PHE A 25 -4.98 2.84 11.70
N ALA A 26 -5.80 3.84 12.03
CA ALA A 26 -7.24 3.82 11.74
C ALA A 26 -7.87 2.48 12.19
N ASP A 27 -8.59 1.81 11.30
CA ASP A 27 -9.21 0.50 11.49
C ASP A 27 -8.37 -0.67 10.94
N LEU A 28 -7.07 -0.43 10.65
CA LEU A 28 -6.16 -1.37 10.00
C LEU A 28 -5.06 -1.83 10.95
N LYS A 29 -4.66 -3.09 10.80
CA LYS A 29 -3.50 -3.69 11.48
C LYS A 29 -2.54 -4.26 10.45
N ILE A 30 -1.26 -3.92 10.58
CA ILE A 30 -0.20 -4.50 9.78
C ILE A 30 0.40 -5.65 10.55
N LEU A 31 0.26 -6.83 9.99
CA LEU A 31 0.78 -8.08 10.55
C LEU A 31 1.94 -8.57 9.69
N ARG A 32 2.89 -9.22 10.32
CA ARG A 32 3.91 -10.00 9.63
C ARG A 32 3.86 -11.44 10.12
N TYR A 33 4.33 -12.33 9.27
CA TYR A 33 4.35 -13.75 9.53
C TYR A 33 5.76 -14.29 9.51
N GLN A 34 6.02 -15.30 10.34
CA GLN A 34 7.20 -16.13 10.22
C GLN A 34 7.05 -17.05 9.01
N LEU A 35 8.18 -17.48 8.48
CA LEU A 35 8.26 -18.49 7.43
C LEU A 35 8.90 -19.76 8.00
N PRO A 36 8.14 -20.60 8.74
CA PRO A 36 8.67 -21.84 9.28
C PRO A 36 9.17 -22.73 8.14
N GLY A 37 10.35 -23.31 8.30
CA GLY A 37 10.95 -24.17 7.28
C GLY A 37 11.81 -23.43 6.26
N TRP A 38 11.96 -22.10 6.35
CA TRP A 38 12.87 -21.35 5.49
C TRP A 38 14.31 -21.87 5.55
N GLU A 39 14.75 -22.26 6.75
CA GLU A 39 16.07 -22.82 7.04
C GLU A 39 16.29 -24.20 6.42
N ASN A 40 15.23 -24.93 6.05
CA ASN A 40 15.30 -26.22 5.38
C ASN A 40 15.53 -26.10 3.86
N LEU A 41 15.37 -24.89 3.30
CA LEU A 41 15.62 -24.64 1.90
C LEU A 41 17.12 -24.56 1.64
N THR A 42 17.54 -25.13 0.51
CA THR A 42 18.91 -24.94 0.00
C THR A 42 19.14 -23.46 -0.35
N LEU A 43 20.41 -23.02 -0.33
CA LEU A 43 20.76 -21.65 -0.73
C LEU A 43 20.24 -21.28 -2.15
N LYS A 44 20.19 -22.26 -3.06
CA LYS A 44 19.65 -22.07 -4.42
C LYS A 44 18.14 -21.77 -4.38
N GLU A 45 17.40 -22.50 -3.59
CA GLU A 45 15.96 -22.29 -3.42
C GLU A 45 15.67 -20.96 -2.71
N GLN A 46 16.42 -20.63 -1.66
CA GLN A 46 16.29 -19.33 -0.97
C GLN A 46 16.53 -18.17 -1.94
N LYS A 47 17.58 -18.24 -2.78
CA LYS A 47 17.84 -17.25 -3.82
C LYS A 47 16.71 -17.17 -4.85
N LEU A 48 16.16 -18.30 -5.27
CA LEU A 48 15.04 -18.34 -6.21
C LEU A 48 13.82 -17.60 -5.62
N VAL A 49 13.42 -17.92 -4.40
CA VAL A 49 12.29 -17.26 -3.71
C VAL A 49 12.56 -15.77 -3.57
N TYR A 50 13.77 -15.37 -3.19
CA TYR A 50 14.15 -13.95 -3.10
C TYR A 50 13.95 -13.22 -4.43
N TYR A 51 14.49 -13.74 -5.53
CA TYR A 51 14.38 -13.07 -6.83
C TYR A 51 12.96 -13.09 -7.38
N LEU A 52 12.18 -14.15 -7.15
CA LEU A 52 10.75 -14.17 -7.50
C LEU A 52 9.96 -13.12 -6.72
N THR A 53 10.29 -12.91 -5.44
CA THR A 53 9.68 -11.86 -4.62
C THR A 53 10.04 -10.46 -5.17
N GLN A 54 11.30 -10.23 -5.53
CA GLN A 54 11.72 -8.95 -6.14
C GLN A 54 11.01 -8.71 -7.48
N ALA A 55 10.90 -9.73 -8.31
CA ALA A 55 10.15 -9.64 -9.56
C ALA A 55 8.66 -9.30 -9.33
N GLY A 56 8.03 -9.94 -8.34
CA GLY A 56 6.65 -9.61 -7.95
C GLY A 56 6.49 -8.18 -7.46
N LEU A 57 7.43 -7.68 -6.66
CA LEU A 57 7.41 -6.32 -6.13
C LEU A 57 7.60 -5.25 -7.23
N SER A 58 8.35 -5.55 -8.29
CA SER A 58 8.54 -4.61 -9.40
C SER A 58 7.25 -4.33 -10.18
N GLY A 59 6.27 -5.24 -10.15
CA GLY A 59 4.96 -5.06 -10.78
C GLY A 59 3.95 -4.22 -10.01
N ARG A 60 4.31 -3.74 -8.82
CA ARG A 60 3.36 -3.06 -7.92
C ARG A 60 2.70 -1.83 -8.54
N ASP A 61 3.44 -1.04 -9.29
CA ASP A 61 2.95 0.22 -9.86
C ASP A 61 1.84 0.00 -10.90
N ILE A 62 1.86 -1.14 -11.59
CA ILE A 62 0.78 -1.52 -12.51
C ILE A 62 -0.56 -1.61 -11.78
N MET A 63 -0.59 -2.17 -10.57
CA MET A 63 -1.82 -2.25 -9.78
C MET A 63 -2.36 -0.86 -9.41
N TRP A 64 -1.48 0.06 -9.04
CA TRP A 64 -1.85 1.44 -8.73
C TRP A 64 -2.49 2.12 -9.93
N ASP A 65 -1.85 2.06 -11.08
CA ASP A 65 -2.33 2.66 -12.32
C ASP A 65 -3.66 2.03 -12.80
N GLN A 66 -3.77 0.71 -12.72
CA GLN A 66 -4.99 0.00 -13.08
C GLN A 66 -6.15 0.25 -12.12
N ASN A 67 -5.88 0.55 -10.85
CA ASN A 67 -6.92 0.82 -9.88
C ASN A 67 -7.63 2.15 -10.14
N TYR A 68 -6.88 3.20 -10.50
CA TYR A 68 -7.44 4.51 -10.79
C TYR A 68 -6.40 5.41 -11.49
N ARG A 69 -6.84 6.16 -12.52
CA ARG A 69 -5.98 6.95 -13.41
C ARG A 69 -5.06 7.97 -12.72
N HIS A 70 -5.46 8.50 -11.55
CA HIS A 70 -4.68 9.50 -10.82
C HIS A 70 -3.85 8.92 -9.66
N ASN A 71 -3.93 7.61 -9.41
CA ASN A 71 -3.29 7.00 -8.24
C ASN A 71 -1.78 7.21 -8.18
N LEU A 72 -1.07 7.06 -9.30
CA LEU A 72 0.39 7.23 -9.32
C LEU A 72 0.79 8.66 -9.04
N THR A 73 0.13 9.63 -9.67
CA THR A 73 0.38 11.07 -9.45
C THR A 73 0.09 11.47 -8.00
N ILE A 74 -1.02 11.00 -7.45
CA ILE A 74 -1.38 11.26 -6.05
C ILE A 74 -0.36 10.62 -5.11
N ARG A 75 0.02 9.35 -5.33
CA ARG A 75 1.01 8.67 -4.51
C ARG A 75 2.34 9.42 -4.50
N GLU A 76 2.86 9.79 -5.66
CA GLU A 76 4.12 10.52 -5.79
C GLU A 76 4.10 11.83 -5.00
N ALA A 77 3.01 12.60 -5.13
CA ALA A 77 2.86 13.85 -4.39
C ALA A 77 2.82 13.64 -2.87
N LEU A 78 2.00 12.69 -2.40
CA LEU A 78 1.87 12.42 -0.96
C LEU A 78 3.18 11.86 -0.37
N GLU A 79 3.89 10.99 -1.07
CA GLU A 79 5.19 10.45 -0.66
C GLU A 79 6.26 11.53 -0.64
N THR A 80 6.27 12.44 -1.62
CA THR A 80 7.19 13.59 -1.64
C THR A 80 6.94 14.50 -0.44
N ILE A 81 5.69 14.81 -0.13
CA ILE A 81 5.35 15.58 1.08
C ILE A 81 5.86 14.86 2.32
N TYR A 82 5.54 13.58 2.47
CA TYR A 82 5.90 12.79 3.65
C TYR A 82 7.40 12.76 3.92
N THR A 83 8.21 12.67 2.85
CA THR A 83 9.67 12.56 2.93
C THR A 83 10.38 13.91 3.03
N THR A 84 9.81 14.98 2.49
CA THR A 84 10.49 16.29 2.40
C THR A 84 9.94 17.36 3.33
N PHE A 85 8.76 17.17 3.91
CA PHE A 85 8.20 18.14 4.86
C PHE A 85 9.00 18.17 6.16
N ASN A 86 9.47 19.36 6.52
CA ASN A 86 10.30 19.62 7.70
C ASN A 86 9.57 20.41 8.81
N GLY A 87 8.26 20.62 8.66
CA GLY A 87 7.44 21.29 9.67
C GLY A 87 7.07 20.42 10.84
N ASP A 88 6.17 20.91 11.68
CA ASP A 88 5.69 20.20 12.87
C ASP A 88 4.82 19.00 12.48
N LYS A 89 5.32 17.82 12.79
CA LYS A 89 4.64 16.53 12.54
C LYS A 89 3.78 16.03 13.72
N SER A 90 3.67 16.82 14.77
CA SER A 90 2.83 16.49 15.93
C SER A 90 1.41 17.09 15.88
N THR A 91 1.11 17.89 14.87
CA THR A 91 -0.20 18.51 14.68
C THR A 91 -1.28 17.50 14.31
N GLU A 92 -2.52 17.76 14.69
CA GLU A 92 -3.67 16.91 14.32
C GLU A 92 -3.82 16.79 12.80
N ASP A 93 -3.60 17.87 12.05
CA ASP A 93 -3.66 17.86 10.59
C ASP A 93 -2.57 16.98 9.96
N TRP A 94 -1.34 17.00 10.52
CA TRP A 94 -0.29 16.11 10.04
C TRP A 94 -0.61 14.65 10.33
N ILE A 95 -1.11 14.35 11.52
CA ILE A 95 -1.51 12.99 11.90
C ILE A 95 -2.63 12.48 10.97
N ALA A 96 -3.59 13.35 10.63
CA ALA A 96 -4.63 13.04 9.67
C ALA A 96 -4.07 12.79 8.27
N PHE A 97 -3.11 13.60 7.82
CA PHE A 97 -2.41 13.42 6.54
C PHE A 97 -1.63 12.09 6.51
N GLU A 98 -0.84 11.80 7.53
CA GLU A 98 -0.08 10.55 7.62
C GLU A 98 -1.01 9.32 7.63
N THR A 99 -2.10 9.40 8.38
CA THR A 99 -3.12 8.33 8.43
C THR A 99 -3.75 8.10 7.05
N TYR A 100 -4.08 9.18 6.34
CA TYR A 100 -4.62 9.10 4.99
C TYR A 100 -3.61 8.45 4.02
N LEU A 101 -2.35 8.89 4.04
CA LEU A 101 -1.29 8.31 3.21
C LEU A 101 -1.12 6.81 3.49
N LYS A 102 -1.11 6.40 4.75
CA LYS A 102 -1.03 4.97 5.12
C LYS A 102 -2.24 4.17 4.61
N ARG A 103 -3.43 4.74 4.64
CA ARG A 103 -4.64 4.11 4.05
C ARG A 103 -4.52 3.98 2.53
N VAL A 104 -4.00 5.00 1.85
CA VAL A 104 -3.75 4.98 0.40
C VAL A 104 -2.74 3.90 0.05
N TRP A 105 -1.64 3.80 0.79
CA TRP A 105 -0.65 2.73 0.62
C TRP A 105 -1.27 1.35 0.80
N PHE A 106 -2.04 1.15 1.86
CA PHE A 106 -2.68 -0.13 2.14
C PHE A 106 -3.66 -0.55 1.04
N SER A 107 -4.37 0.40 0.45
CA SER A 107 -5.39 0.15 -0.56
C SER A 107 -4.85 0.14 -2.01
N ASN A 108 -3.57 0.42 -2.23
CA ASN A 108 -2.97 0.65 -3.55
C ASN A 108 -3.76 1.69 -4.37
N GLY A 109 -4.12 2.79 -3.73
CA GLY A 109 -4.87 3.88 -4.35
C GLY A 109 -5.84 4.57 -3.41
N ILE A 110 -6.55 5.56 -3.94
CA ILE A 110 -7.48 6.40 -3.17
C ILE A 110 -8.85 5.76 -2.92
N HIS A 111 -9.06 4.52 -3.33
CA HIS A 111 -10.30 3.77 -3.08
C HIS A 111 -10.05 2.60 -2.14
N HIS A 112 -11.02 2.32 -1.29
CA HIS A 112 -10.94 1.20 -0.36
C HIS A 112 -10.76 -0.13 -1.10
N HIS A 113 -9.86 -0.98 -0.61
CA HIS A 113 -9.45 -2.21 -1.27
C HIS A 113 -10.57 -3.25 -1.47
N TYR A 114 -11.60 -3.28 -0.58
CA TYR A 114 -12.75 -4.20 -0.70
C TYR A 114 -14.05 -3.54 -1.16
N ARG A 115 -14.29 -2.26 -0.78
CA ARG A 115 -15.60 -1.63 -0.95
C ARG A 115 -15.72 -0.73 -2.18
N ASN A 116 -14.66 -0.51 -2.90
CA ASN A 116 -14.57 0.44 -4.01
C ASN A 116 -14.93 1.91 -3.66
N ALA A 117 -15.25 2.20 -2.42
CA ALA A 117 -15.54 3.55 -1.98
C ALA A 117 -14.27 4.39 -1.86
N LYS A 118 -14.34 5.65 -2.27
CA LYS A 118 -13.22 6.57 -2.16
C LYS A 118 -12.88 6.87 -0.69
N LEU A 119 -11.60 6.83 -0.38
CA LEU A 119 -11.07 7.27 0.91
C LEU A 119 -11.16 8.79 0.98
N LYS A 120 -11.73 9.31 2.05
CA LYS A 120 -11.81 10.77 2.27
C LYS A 120 -10.72 11.19 3.23
N PRO A 121 -9.96 12.26 2.91
CA PRO A 121 -9.03 12.86 3.86
C PRO A 121 -9.78 13.46 5.06
N ASP A 122 -9.18 13.36 6.25
CA ASP A 122 -9.66 14.03 7.47
C ASP A 122 -8.92 15.37 7.69
N PHE A 123 -8.30 15.92 6.66
CA PHE A 123 -7.68 17.25 6.62
C PHE A 123 -8.25 18.06 5.45
N SER A 124 -8.07 19.37 5.49
CA SER A 124 -8.62 20.28 4.47
C SER A 124 -7.78 20.35 3.19
N ALA A 125 -8.41 20.81 2.10
CA ALA A 125 -7.72 21.09 0.84
C ALA A 125 -6.67 22.20 1.01
N GLU A 126 -6.96 23.21 1.85
CA GLU A 126 -6.06 24.30 2.19
C GLU A 126 -4.81 23.78 2.90
N TYR A 127 -4.98 22.82 3.80
CA TYR A 127 -3.85 22.17 4.48
C TYR A 127 -2.97 21.42 3.48
N LEU A 128 -3.53 20.62 2.58
CA LEU A 128 -2.74 19.93 1.56
C LEU A 128 -1.99 20.91 0.66
N LYS A 129 -2.63 22.04 0.25
CA LYS A 129 -1.94 23.10 -0.51
C LYS A 129 -0.76 23.65 0.25
N SER A 130 -0.91 23.91 1.55
CA SER A 130 0.20 24.39 2.38
C SER A 130 1.37 23.42 2.46
N LEU A 131 1.09 22.11 2.48
CA LEU A 131 2.13 21.07 2.44
C LEU A 131 2.82 21.00 1.07
N ILE A 132 2.09 21.15 -0.02
CA ILE A 132 2.65 21.22 -1.38
C ILE A 132 3.56 22.43 -1.50
N ASP A 133 3.11 23.61 -1.05
CA ASP A 133 3.89 24.86 -1.09
C ASP A 133 5.16 24.81 -0.21
N ALA A 134 5.12 24.03 0.88
CA ALA A 134 6.25 23.84 1.80
C ALA A 134 7.24 22.74 1.38
N THR A 135 6.99 22.04 0.28
CA THR A 135 7.79 20.90 -0.18
C THR A 135 8.09 21.01 -1.68
N THR A 136 8.70 19.99 -2.25
CA THR A 136 8.91 19.88 -3.71
C THR A 136 7.80 19.10 -4.42
N ALA A 137 6.73 18.76 -3.69
CA ALA A 137 5.61 18.03 -4.25
C ALA A 137 4.81 18.88 -5.25
N THR A 138 4.27 18.22 -6.26
CA THR A 138 3.36 18.82 -7.23
C THR A 138 2.08 17.99 -7.30
N LEU A 139 0.93 18.62 -7.07
CA LEU A 139 -0.37 18.00 -7.26
C LEU A 139 -1.39 19.11 -7.56
N GLU A 140 -1.97 19.09 -8.74
CA GLU A 140 -2.88 20.13 -9.21
C GLU A 140 -4.01 19.56 -10.09
N GLY A 141 -4.94 20.42 -10.46
CA GLY A 141 -6.05 20.09 -11.36
C GLY A 141 -6.92 18.95 -10.80
N GLU A 142 -7.38 18.10 -11.68
CA GLU A 142 -8.31 17.01 -11.35
C GLU A 142 -7.73 16.03 -10.30
N ALA A 143 -6.43 15.74 -10.37
CA ALA A 143 -5.77 14.84 -9.42
C ALA A 143 -5.78 15.39 -7.98
N PHE A 144 -5.73 16.72 -7.81
CA PHE A 144 -5.89 17.36 -6.51
C PHE A 144 -7.37 17.39 -6.09
N GLU A 145 -8.25 17.86 -6.98
CA GLU A 145 -9.66 18.10 -6.68
C GLU A 145 -10.40 16.82 -6.30
N VAL A 146 -10.06 15.68 -6.93
CA VAL A 146 -10.71 14.40 -6.67
C VAL A 146 -10.55 13.92 -5.22
N LEU A 147 -9.56 14.39 -4.50
CA LEU A 147 -9.37 14.03 -3.09
C LEU A 147 -10.46 14.63 -2.19
N PHE A 148 -11.03 15.78 -2.56
CA PHE A 148 -11.93 16.58 -1.71
C PHE A 148 -13.36 16.69 -2.22
N ASN A 149 -13.64 16.27 -3.45
CA ASN A 149 -14.98 16.27 -4.03
C ASN A 149 -15.58 14.86 -4.10
N ASP A 150 -16.83 14.75 -4.56
CA ASP A 150 -17.52 13.46 -4.72
C ASP A 150 -17.33 12.83 -6.11
N LYS A 151 -16.50 13.44 -6.98
CA LYS A 151 -16.15 12.85 -8.26
C LYS A 151 -15.44 11.52 -8.05
N ASP A 152 -15.77 10.54 -8.86
CA ASP A 152 -15.22 9.18 -8.73
C ASP A 152 -15.35 8.61 -7.30
N SER A 153 -16.49 8.85 -6.64
CA SER A 153 -16.78 8.39 -5.29
C SER A 153 -16.72 6.87 -5.12
N LYS A 154 -16.80 6.16 -6.24
CA LYS A 154 -16.54 4.72 -6.32
C LYS A 154 -15.38 4.48 -7.28
N LYS A 155 -14.61 3.43 -7.01
CA LYS A 155 -13.59 2.97 -7.94
C LYS A 155 -14.24 2.77 -9.31
N VAL A 156 -13.81 3.60 -10.25
CA VAL A 156 -14.30 3.48 -11.61
C VAL A 156 -13.71 2.21 -12.19
N ASN A 157 -14.51 1.18 -12.23
CA ASN A 157 -14.21 -0.03 -12.93
C ASN A 157 -14.37 0.28 -14.44
N GLN A 158 -13.50 1.13 -14.96
CA GLN A 158 -13.33 1.21 -16.39
C GLN A 158 -12.94 -0.20 -16.79
N ALA A 159 -13.81 -0.84 -17.57
CA ALA A 159 -13.46 -2.07 -18.23
C ALA A 159 -12.14 -1.80 -18.95
N LYS A 160 -11.03 -2.12 -18.30
CA LYS A 160 -9.72 -1.93 -18.88
C LYS A 160 -9.66 -2.91 -20.02
N ASN A 161 -9.71 -2.37 -21.23
CA ASN A 161 -9.49 -3.17 -22.42
C ASN A 161 -8.02 -3.67 -22.39
N ALA A 162 -7.74 -4.66 -23.21
CA ALA A 162 -6.40 -5.24 -23.28
C ALA A 162 -5.32 -4.19 -23.62
N ASP A 163 -5.70 -3.14 -24.37
CA ASP A 163 -4.78 -2.08 -24.77
C ASP A 163 -4.33 -1.24 -23.58
N ASN A 164 -5.23 -0.86 -22.68
CA ASN A 164 -4.87 -0.13 -21.47
C ASN A 164 -3.96 -0.93 -20.53
N VAL A 165 -4.17 -2.23 -20.44
CA VAL A 165 -3.32 -3.13 -19.63
C VAL A 165 -1.94 -3.24 -20.25
N LEU A 166 -1.87 -3.37 -21.58
CA LEU A 166 -0.61 -3.44 -22.31
C LEU A 166 0.18 -2.13 -22.20
N GLU A 167 -0.51 -0.99 -22.35
CA GLU A 167 0.10 0.33 -22.21
C GLU A 167 0.70 0.53 -20.81
N SER A 168 -0.02 0.19 -19.75
CA SER A 168 0.50 0.22 -18.38
C SER A 168 1.75 -0.65 -18.25
N ALA A 169 1.73 -1.86 -18.79
CA ALA A 169 2.88 -2.76 -18.73
C ALA A 169 4.10 -2.20 -19.47
N VAL A 170 3.90 -1.63 -20.65
CA VAL A 170 4.98 -1.00 -21.44
C VAL A 170 5.56 0.20 -20.73
N ASN A 171 4.73 1.03 -20.09
CA ASN A 171 5.19 2.22 -19.35
C ASN A 171 6.10 1.86 -18.15
N PHE A 172 5.93 0.68 -17.54
CA PHE A 172 6.71 0.29 -16.38
C PHE A 172 7.85 -0.68 -16.67
N TYR A 173 7.79 -1.42 -17.77
CA TYR A 173 8.79 -2.45 -18.08
C TYR A 173 9.55 -2.23 -19.40
N GLY A 174 9.17 -1.21 -20.17
CA GLY A 174 9.86 -0.79 -21.40
C GLY A 174 9.71 -1.75 -22.53
#